data_4d4826e14ab5f7b087d849987cf7fb3d
#
_entry.id   4d4826e14ab5f7b087d849987cf7fb3d
#
_cell.length_a   1.000
_cell.length_b   1.000
_cell.length_c   1.000
_cell.angle_alpha   90.00
_cell.angle_beta   90.00
_cell.angle_gamma   90.00
#
_symmetry.space_group_name_H-M   'P 1'
#
loop_
_entity.id
_entity.type
_entity.pdbx_description
1 polymer ?
#
loop_
_entity_poly.entity_id
_entity_poly.type
_entity_poly.pdbx_seq_one_letter_code
_entity_poly.pdbx_strand_id
1 'polypeptide(L)'
;MDEALHDDALARGLVRYCPICDGYEVTDKRIGVIGGDRHGVAETLFLRSFTADLTLIAPDKALRLKPEDQQKLKDAGVEMADGPAQAVAITGDCIVVETSDGTFTFDSVYPALGSDTHTQLAEQLGAKLAGDGCILCDDHQRTSVRGLYAAGDVVHGLDQISHAMGEGGVAATTIRNDLASESPLFR
;
A
#
# COMPACT_ATOMS: atom_id res chain seq x y z
N MET A 1 15.74 9.72 -0.85
CA MET A 1 16.12 9.39 0.54
C MET A 1 17.09 8.23 0.44
N ASP A 2 18.24 8.28 1.12
CA ASP A 2 19.16 7.14 1.20
C ASP A 2 18.66 6.08 2.22
N GLU A 3 19.28 4.90 2.20
CA GLU A 3 18.85 3.76 3.03
C GLU A 3 18.97 4.06 4.54
N ALA A 4 20.06 4.69 4.97
CA ALA A 4 20.28 4.99 6.39
C ALA A 4 19.26 6.00 6.94
N LEU A 5 18.94 7.03 6.16
CA LEU A 5 17.91 8.00 6.51
C LEU A 5 16.51 7.35 6.53
N HIS A 6 16.24 6.44 5.60
CA HIS A 6 14.98 5.69 5.54
C HIS A 6 14.82 4.83 6.79
N ASP A 7 15.85 4.08 7.16
CA ASP A 7 15.80 3.19 8.32
C ASP A 7 15.63 3.95 9.64
N ASP A 8 16.30 5.10 9.80
CA ASP A 8 16.11 5.98 10.95
C ASP A 8 14.69 6.57 10.99
N ALA A 9 14.19 7.06 9.85
CA ALA A 9 12.84 7.59 9.74
C ALA A 9 11.78 6.53 10.06
N LEU A 10 11.95 5.32 9.56
CA LEU A 10 11.04 4.19 9.81
C LEU A 10 11.06 3.78 11.29
N ALA A 11 12.25 3.62 11.88
CA ALA A 11 12.40 3.25 13.29
C ALA A 11 11.77 4.30 14.24
N ARG A 12 11.74 5.56 13.84
CA ARG A 12 11.14 6.67 14.61
C ARG A 12 9.68 6.94 14.26
N GLY A 13 9.07 6.19 13.34
CA GLY A 13 7.71 6.39 12.87
C GLY A 13 7.49 7.70 12.11
N LEU A 14 8.55 8.29 11.55
CA LEU A 14 8.50 9.47 10.70
C LEU A 14 8.14 9.12 9.25
N VAL A 15 8.40 7.87 8.83
CA VAL A 15 7.90 7.26 7.60
C VAL A 15 7.06 6.04 7.99
N ARG A 16 5.89 5.91 7.36
CA ARG A 16 4.93 4.83 7.61
C ARG A 16 4.34 4.36 6.29
N TYR A 17 4.03 3.08 6.16
CA TYR A 17 3.57 2.51 4.89
C TYR A 17 2.13 1.98 4.92
N CYS A 18 1.52 1.88 6.08
CA CYS A 18 0.22 1.22 6.19
C CYS A 18 -0.74 2.00 7.09
N PRO A 19 -1.56 2.89 6.53
CA PRO A 19 -2.55 3.66 7.30
C PRO A 19 -3.52 2.80 8.12
N ILE A 20 -3.86 1.61 7.62
CA ILE A 20 -4.73 0.65 8.34
C ILE A 20 -4.02 0.10 9.57
N CYS A 21 -2.69 -0.09 9.51
CA CYS A 21 -1.91 -0.69 10.57
C CYS A 21 -1.68 0.27 11.74
N ASP A 22 -1.39 1.53 11.45
CA ASP A 22 -0.87 2.50 12.41
C ASP A 22 -1.47 3.92 12.31
N GLY A 23 -2.51 4.12 11.50
CA GLY A 23 -3.16 5.43 11.34
C GLY A 23 -3.66 6.02 12.66
N TYR A 24 -4.04 5.19 13.64
CA TYR A 24 -4.43 5.66 14.96
C TYR A 24 -3.29 6.37 15.71
N GLU A 25 -2.04 5.98 15.49
CA GLU A 25 -0.87 6.58 16.14
C GLU A 25 -0.56 8.00 15.64
N VAL A 26 -1.12 8.39 14.51
CA VAL A 26 -0.96 9.72 13.92
C VAL A 26 -2.18 10.62 14.11
N THR A 27 -3.04 10.29 15.07
CA THR A 27 -4.21 11.11 15.43
C THR A 27 -3.76 12.54 15.81
N ASP A 28 -4.43 13.53 15.19
CA ASP A 28 -4.20 14.97 15.37
C ASP A 28 -2.77 15.45 15.02
N LYS A 29 -2.01 14.67 14.27
CA LYS A 29 -0.66 15.03 13.80
C LYS A 29 -0.69 15.62 12.39
N ARG A 30 0.38 16.35 12.04
CA ARG A 30 0.59 16.86 10.67
C ARG A 30 1.14 15.74 9.81
N ILE A 31 0.40 15.34 8.81
CA ILE A 31 0.72 14.18 7.99
C ILE A 31 0.86 14.56 6.52
N GLY A 32 1.98 14.14 5.93
CA GLY A 32 2.18 14.18 4.49
C GLY A 32 1.87 12.82 3.87
N VAL A 33 1.18 12.82 2.74
CA VAL A 33 1.03 11.64 1.88
C VAL A 33 1.74 11.92 0.57
N ILE A 34 2.68 11.06 0.19
CA ILE A 34 3.39 11.19 -1.09
C ILE A 34 2.73 10.23 -2.07
N GLY A 35 1.92 10.76 -3.00
CA GLY A 35 1.17 9.98 -3.96
C GLY A 35 0.54 10.85 -5.04
N GLY A 36 0.38 10.32 -6.24
CA GLY A 36 -0.10 11.11 -7.38
C GLY A 36 -1.22 10.48 -8.17
N ASP A 37 -1.79 9.40 -7.67
CA ASP A 37 -2.82 8.61 -8.34
C ASP A 37 -4.03 8.33 -7.42
N ARG A 38 -4.91 7.45 -7.90
CA ARG A 38 -6.09 7.03 -7.14
C ARG A 38 -5.75 6.39 -5.79
N HIS A 39 -4.62 5.71 -5.70
CA HIS A 39 -4.18 5.06 -4.47
C HIS A 39 -3.79 6.10 -3.42
N GLY A 40 -2.95 7.07 -3.80
CA GLY A 40 -2.59 8.20 -2.93
C GLY A 40 -3.81 8.99 -2.43
N VAL A 41 -4.81 9.21 -3.30
CA VAL A 41 -6.08 9.85 -2.90
C VAL A 41 -6.84 9.01 -1.88
N ALA A 42 -6.95 7.69 -2.09
CA ALA A 42 -7.68 6.80 -1.18
C ALA A 42 -7.02 6.72 0.20
N GLU A 43 -5.71 6.61 0.28
CA GLU A 43 -4.96 6.61 1.53
C GLU A 43 -5.08 7.95 2.28
N THR A 44 -4.98 9.07 1.54
CA THR A 44 -5.16 10.40 2.12
C THR A 44 -6.56 10.56 2.74
N LEU A 45 -7.60 10.17 2.02
CA LEU A 45 -8.96 10.22 2.54
C LEU A 45 -9.20 9.25 3.71
N PHE A 46 -8.52 8.12 3.74
CA PHE A 46 -8.54 7.21 4.89
C PHE A 46 -7.91 7.86 6.12
N LEU A 47 -6.73 8.46 5.99
CA LEU A 47 -6.01 9.16 7.06
C LEU A 47 -6.80 10.36 7.60
N ARG A 48 -7.72 10.94 6.81
CA ARG A 48 -8.62 11.99 7.25
C ARG A 48 -9.50 11.59 8.44
N SER A 49 -9.68 10.29 8.67
CA SER A 49 -10.37 9.77 9.85
C SER A 49 -9.60 9.99 11.16
N PHE A 50 -8.30 10.23 11.09
CA PHE A 50 -7.42 10.36 12.24
C PHE A 50 -6.93 11.79 12.45
N THR A 51 -6.70 12.55 11.38
CA THR A 51 -6.20 13.93 11.46
C THR A 51 -6.84 14.86 10.45
N ALA A 52 -6.92 16.14 10.80
CA ALA A 52 -7.36 17.20 9.90
C ALA A 52 -6.20 17.85 9.14
N ASP A 53 -4.98 17.73 9.65
CA ASP A 53 -3.78 18.36 9.11
C ASP A 53 -3.08 17.40 8.14
N LEU A 54 -3.60 17.39 6.90
CA LEU A 54 -3.17 16.49 5.83
C LEU A 54 -2.76 17.25 4.59
N THR A 55 -1.62 16.86 4.02
CA THR A 55 -1.13 17.35 2.74
C THR A 55 -0.86 16.17 1.81
N LEU A 56 -1.47 16.16 0.61
CA LEU A 56 -1.11 15.24 -0.47
C LEU A 56 -0.07 15.90 -1.37
N ILE A 57 1.09 15.27 -1.50
CA ILE A 57 2.24 15.76 -2.28
C ILE A 57 2.44 14.87 -3.51
N ALA A 58 2.59 15.47 -4.69
CA ALA A 58 2.92 14.73 -5.89
C ALA A 58 4.32 14.09 -5.77
N PRO A 59 4.49 12.80 -6.10
CA PRO A 59 5.80 12.17 -6.15
C PRO A 59 6.67 12.77 -7.26
N ASP A 60 6.05 13.14 -8.38
CA ASP A 60 6.66 13.74 -9.56
C ASP A 60 6.40 15.27 -9.63
N LYS A 61 6.27 15.82 -10.82
CA LYS A 61 6.23 17.28 -11.05
C LYS A 61 4.93 17.94 -10.61
N ALA A 62 3.78 17.32 -10.86
CA ALA A 62 2.47 17.89 -10.56
C ALA A 62 1.45 16.81 -10.24
N LEU A 63 0.49 17.16 -9.39
CA LEU A 63 -0.68 16.32 -9.10
C LEU A 63 -1.60 16.26 -10.31
N ARG A 64 -1.65 15.09 -10.98
CA ARG A 64 -2.50 14.85 -12.15
C ARG A 64 -3.74 14.04 -11.76
N LEU A 65 -4.50 14.54 -10.82
CA LEU A 65 -5.71 13.90 -10.33
C LEU A 65 -6.91 14.22 -11.22
N LYS A 66 -7.86 13.31 -11.29
CA LYS A 66 -9.15 13.57 -11.92
C LYS A 66 -9.89 14.68 -11.16
N PRO A 67 -10.70 15.50 -11.85
CA PRO A 67 -11.43 16.59 -11.20
C PRO A 67 -12.29 16.14 -10.00
N GLU A 68 -12.89 14.95 -10.11
CA GLU A 68 -13.69 14.34 -9.04
C GLU A 68 -12.88 14.02 -7.77
N ASP A 69 -11.63 13.55 -7.93
CA ASP A 69 -10.75 13.23 -6.81
C ASP A 69 -10.17 14.51 -6.19
N GLN A 70 -9.83 15.51 -7.00
CA GLN A 70 -9.46 16.82 -6.49
C GLN A 70 -10.58 17.46 -5.66
N GLN A 71 -11.83 17.31 -6.10
CA GLN A 71 -12.97 17.85 -5.37
C GLN A 71 -13.16 17.14 -4.02
N LYS A 72 -13.04 15.80 -3.98
CA LYS A 72 -13.11 15.03 -2.72
C LYS A 72 -12.06 15.48 -1.71
N LEU A 73 -10.82 15.68 -2.15
CA LEU A 73 -9.73 16.16 -1.29
C LEU A 73 -10.01 17.56 -0.75
N LYS A 74 -10.49 18.48 -1.61
CA LYS A 74 -10.88 19.84 -1.20
C LYS A 74 -12.01 19.81 -0.18
N ASP A 75 -13.07 19.04 -0.43
CA ASP A 75 -14.20 18.89 0.47
C ASP A 75 -13.79 18.29 1.83
N ALA A 76 -12.79 17.43 1.82
CA ALA A 76 -12.17 16.87 3.02
C ALA A 76 -11.20 17.84 3.74
N GLY A 77 -10.90 19.01 3.15
CA GLY A 77 -9.97 19.98 3.71
C GLY A 77 -8.51 19.56 3.62
N VAL A 78 -8.16 18.71 2.64
CA VAL A 78 -6.78 18.25 2.41
C VAL A 78 -6.04 19.30 1.60
N GLU A 79 -4.83 19.67 2.04
CA GLU A 79 -3.91 20.47 1.26
C GLU A 79 -3.29 19.65 0.12
N MET A 80 -3.05 20.27 -1.02
CA MET A 80 -2.43 19.62 -2.18
C MET A 80 -1.21 20.42 -2.61
N ALA A 81 -0.08 19.74 -2.77
CA ALA A 81 1.18 20.34 -3.20
C ALA A 81 1.73 19.63 -4.44
N ASP A 82 2.25 20.42 -5.38
CA ASP A 82 2.98 19.88 -6.51
C ASP A 82 4.39 19.42 -6.09
N GLY A 83 4.90 18.42 -6.82
CA GLY A 83 6.22 17.86 -6.64
C GLY A 83 7.28 18.46 -7.57
N PRO A 84 8.39 17.77 -7.73
CA PRO A 84 8.66 16.49 -7.09
C PRO A 84 9.01 16.64 -5.61
N ALA A 85 8.75 15.60 -4.81
CA ALA A 85 9.35 15.46 -3.48
C ALA A 85 10.87 15.22 -3.66
N GLN A 86 11.65 16.30 -3.69
CA GLN A 86 13.07 16.26 -4.11
C GLN A 86 14.00 15.83 -3.01
N ALA A 87 13.80 16.37 -1.81
CA ALA A 87 14.63 16.06 -0.67
C ALA A 87 13.76 15.73 0.52
N VAL A 88 14.20 14.73 1.26
CA VAL A 88 13.60 14.33 2.53
C VAL A 88 14.70 14.35 3.58
N ALA A 89 14.47 15.05 4.69
CA ALA A 89 15.41 15.18 5.79
C ALA A 89 14.69 15.02 7.12
N ILE A 90 15.41 14.58 8.15
CA ILE A 90 14.91 14.56 9.53
C ILE A 90 15.43 15.81 10.26
N THR A 91 14.53 16.53 10.91
CA THR A 91 14.85 17.70 11.72
C THR A 91 14.14 17.60 13.07
N GLY A 92 14.89 17.36 14.13
CA GLY A 92 14.30 17.04 15.44
C GLY A 92 13.43 15.79 15.35
N ASP A 93 12.17 15.88 15.78
CA ASP A 93 11.19 14.81 15.72
C ASP A 93 10.23 14.92 14.54
N CYS A 94 10.65 15.60 13.49
CA CYS A 94 9.85 15.81 12.28
C CYS A 94 10.59 15.36 11.03
N ILE A 95 9.82 15.05 10.00
CA ILE A 95 10.31 14.82 8.65
C ILE A 95 10.00 16.04 7.78
N VAL A 96 10.99 16.47 7.01
CA VAL A 96 10.92 17.64 6.14
C VAL A 96 10.95 17.15 4.69
N VAL A 97 10.00 17.62 3.89
CA VAL A 97 9.91 17.32 2.46
C VAL A 97 10.01 18.60 1.67
N GLU A 98 11.00 18.70 0.79
CA GLU A 98 11.17 19.81 -0.13
C GLU A 98 10.50 19.50 -1.47
N THR A 99 9.72 20.44 -1.98
CA THR A 99 9.01 20.34 -3.25
C THR A 99 9.21 21.63 -4.06
N SER A 100 8.65 21.67 -5.29
CA SER A 100 8.62 22.93 -6.07
C SER A 100 7.76 24.02 -5.43
N ASP A 101 6.74 23.65 -4.65
CA ASP A 101 5.82 24.57 -3.99
C ASP A 101 6.35 25.08 -2.64
N GLY A 102 7.44 24.49 -2.14
CA GLY A 102 8.07 24.91 -0.88
C GLY A 102 8.53 23.73 -0.03
N THR A 103 8.79 24.05 1.23
CA THR A 103 9.26 23.10 2.23
C THR A 103 8.14 22.81 3.21
N PHE A 104 7.80 21.54 3.38
CA PHE A 104 6.78 21.05 4.26
C PHE A 104 7.40 20.28 5.42
N THR A 105 6.85 20.46 6.61
CA THR A 105 7.31 19.76 7.83
C THR A 105 6.16 18.95 8.42
N PHE A 106 6.37 17.64 8.56
CA PHE A 106 5.38 16.70 9.05
C PHE A 106 5.87 15.95 10.29
N ASP A 107 4.92 15.49 11.09
CA ASP A 107 5.18 14.58 12.18
C ASP A 107 5.36 13.13 11.67
N SER A 108 4.76 12.82 10.52
CA SER A 108 5.00 11.59 9.77
C SER A 108 4.60 11.73 8.30
N VAL A 109 5.17 10.90 7.42
CA VAL A 109 4.76 10.80 6.01
C VAL A 109 4.42 9.35 5.64
N TYR A 110 3.42 9.21 4.76
CA TYR A 110 3.01 7.95 4.15
C TYR A 110 3.33 7.97 2.65
N PRO A 111 4.32 7.19 2.18
CA PRO A 111 4.53 6.98 0.76
C PRO A 111 3.44 6.06 0.19
N ALA A 112 2.48 6.65 -0.52
CA ALA A 112 1.37 5.97 -1.20
C ALA A 112 1.69 5.84 -2.70
N LEU A 113 2.77 5.11 -3.01
CA LEU A 113 3.32 4.99 -4.36
C LEU A 113 2.83 3.75 -5.11
N GLY A 114 1.93 2.98 -4.49
CA GLY A 114 1.49 1.69 -4.99
C GLY A 114 2.48 0.56 -4.73
N SER A 115 2.15 -0.62 -5.21
CA SER A 115 2.97 -1.81 -5.10
C SER A 115 3.17 -2.46 -6.48
N ASP A 116 4.29 -3.11 -6.66
CA ASP A 116 4.59 -3.92 -7.86
C ASP A 116 4.43 -5.40 -7.48
N THR A 117 3.36 -6.00 -7.98
CA THR A 117 3.03 -7.40 -7.68
C THR A 117 3.92 -8.35 -8.48
N HIS A 118 4.67 -9.20 -7.80
CA HIS A 118 5.56 -10.18 -8.45
C HIS A 118 4.80 -11.43 -8.94
N THR A 119 3.96 -11.28 -9.97
CA THR A 119 3.08 -12.32 -10.52
C THR A 119 3.61 -13.02 -11.77
N GLN A 120 4.84 -12.69 -12.20
CA GLN A 120 5.43 -13.18 -13.46
C GLN A 120 5.44 -14.70 -13.59
N LEU A 121 5.68 -15.44 -12.49
CA LEU A 121 5.63 -16.89 -12.52
C LEU A 121 4.21 -17.42 -12.78
N ALA A 122 3.22 -16.83 -12.16
CA ALA A 122 1.82 -17.21 -12.34
C ALA A 122 1.34 -16.88 -13.77
N GLU A 123 1.75 -15.73 -14.32
CA GLU A 123 1.46 -15.35 -15.72
C GLU A 123 2.06 -16.34 -16.71
N GLN A 124 3.33 -16.73 -16.52
CA GLN A 124 3.99 -17.72 -17.39
C GLN A 124 3.27 -19.06 -17.39
N LEU A 125 2.63 -19.42 -16.29
CA LEU A 125 1.82 -20.64 -16.16
C LEU A 125 0.38 -20.46 -16.66
N GLY A 126 -0.01 -19.25 -17.06
CA GLY A 126 -1.34 -18.95 -17.59
C GLY A 126 -2.41 -18.69 -16.54
N ALA A 127 -2.03 -18.32 -15.32
CA ALA A 127 -2.98 -17.93 -14.29
C ALA A 127 -3.68 -16.61 -14.66
N LYS A 128 -4.95 -16.50 -14.30
CA LYS A 128 -5.74 -15.27 -14.48
C LYS A 128 -5.34 -14.24 -13.42
N LEU A 129 -5.15 -13.00 -13.87
CA LEU A 129 -4.87 -11.87 -13.02
C LEU A 129 -6.07 -10.90 -12.99
N ALA A 130 -6.18 -10.15 -11.92
CA ALA A 130 -7.07 -9.01 -11.77
C ALA A 130 -6.51 -7.78 -12.51
N GLY A 131 -7.29 -6.70 -12.57
CA GLY A 131 -6.89 -5.47 -13.26
C GLY A 131 -5.75 -4.70 -12.60
N ASP A 132 -5.41 -5.02 -11.35
CA ASP A 132 -4.30 -4.50 -10.56
C ASP A 132 -3.03 -5.38 -10.64
N GLY A 133 -3.08 -6.47 -11.39
CA GLY A 133 -1.98 -7.41 -11.57
C GLY A 133 -1.92 -8.53 -10.53
N CYS A 134 -2.80 -8.54 -9.53
CA CYS A 134 -2.86 -9.59 -8.51
C CYS A 134 -3.48 -10.90 -9.06
N ILE A 135 -3.10 -12.04 -8.49
CA ILE A 135 -3.60 -13.35 -8.91
C ILE A 135 -5.05 -13.52 -8.45
N LEU A 136 -5.92 -13.98 -9.36
CA LEU A 136 -7.28 -14.35 -9.02
C LEU A 136 -7.34 -15.80 -8.51
N CYS A 137 -7.84 -15.95 -7.28
CA CYS A 137 -8.07 -17.24 -6.63
C CYS A 137 -9.56 -17.46 -6.29
N ASP A 138 -9.93 -18.72 -6.10
CA ASP A 138 -11.22 -19.08 -5.46
C ASP A 138 -11.11 -19.02 -3.92
N ASP A 139 -12.22 -19.27 -3.22
CA ASP A 139 -12.29 -19.29 -1.73
C ASP A 139 -11.39 -20.36 -1.09
N HIS A 140 -10.79 -21.23 -1.90
CA HIS A 140 -9.86 -22.27 -1.51
C HIS A 140 -8.41 -21.99 -1.94
N GLN A 141 -8.14 -20.79 -2.34
CA GLN A 141 -6.81 -20.33 -2.81
C GLN A 141 -6.30 -21.08 -4.07
N ARG A 142 -7.21 -21.66 -4.87
CA ARG A 142 -6.85 -22.22 -6.17
C ARG A 142 -6.82 -21.12 -7.23
N THR A 143 -5.78 -21.08 -8.02
CA THR A 143 -5.75 -20.22 -9.21
C THR A 143 -6.56 -20.83 -10.35
N SER A 144 -6.63 -20.15 -11.49
CA SER A 144 -7.23 -20.71 -12.70
C SER A 144 -6.42 -21.87 -13.32
N VAL A 145 -5.22 -22.14 -12.82
CA VAL A 145 -4.33 -23.23 -13.29
C VAL A 145 -4.34 -24.36 -12.27
N ARG A 146 -4.74 -25.55 -12.73
CA ARG A 146 -4.79 -26.74 -11.84
C ARG A 146 -3.41 -27.02 -11.23
N GLY A 147 -3.37 -27.20 -9.91
CA GLY A 147 -2.15 -27.48 -9.16
C GLY A 147 -1.33 -26.24 -8.81
N LEU A 148 -1.79 -25.04 -9.20
CA LEU A 148 -1.22 -23.78 -8.81
C LEU A 148 -2.15 -23.07 -7.80
N TYR A 149 -1.58 -22.72 -6.65
CA TYR A 149 -2.26 -22.02 -5.55
C TYR A 149 -1.50 -20.73 -5.26
N ALA A 150 -2.20 -19.74 -4.73
CA ALA A 150 -1.57 -18.50 -4.29
C ALA A 150 -2.20 -18.02 -2.98
N ALA A 151 -1.42 -17.32 -2.15
CA ALA A 151 -1.86 -16.75 -0.89
C ALA A 151 -1.02 -15.52 -0.54
N GLY A 152 -1.58 -14.59 0.25
CA GLY A 152 -0.95 -13.34 0.66
C GLY A 152 -1.06 -12.25 -0.39
N ASP A 153 -0.26 -11.21 -0.27
CA ASP A 153 -0.37 -9.94 -1.01
C ASP A 153 -0.24 -10.08 -2.55
N VAL A 154 0.13 -11.26 -3.03
CA VAL A 154 0.14 -11.59 -4.46
C VAL A 154 -1.27 -11.93 -4.97
N VAL A 155 -2.23 -12.21 -4.08
CA VAL A 155 -3.63 -12.52 -4.39
C VAL A 155 -4.46 -11.24 -4.36
N HIS A 156 -5.41 -11.11 -5.27
CA HIS A 156 -6.33 -9.98 -5.25
C HIS A 156 -7.17 -9.96 -3.98
N GLY A 157 -6.98 -8.99 -3.12
CA GLY A 157 -7.67 -8.91 -1.84
C GLY A 157 -7.13 -7.86 -0.87
N LEU A 158 -7.02 -8.25 0.38
CA LEU A 158 -6.56 -7.39 1.46
C LEU A 158 -5.10 -7.70 1.82
N ASP A 159 -4.23 -6.71 1.63
CA ASP A 159 -2.80 -6.78 1.92
C ASP A 159 -2.56 -6.57 3.42
N GLN A 160 -2.74 -7.62 4.20
CA GLN A 160 -2.54 -7.64 5.64
C GLN A 160 -1.91 -8.96 6.09
N ILE A 161 -0.95 -8.91 7.02
CA ILE A 161 -0.25 -10.10 7.55
C ILE A 161 -1.24 -11.14 8.07
N SER A 162 -2.27 -10.73 8.81
CA SER A 162 -3.28 -11.64 9.35
C SER A 162 -4.09 -12.33 8.25
N HIS A 163 -4.38 -11.62 7.16
CA HIS A 163 -5.09 -12.15 6.01
C HIS A 163 -4.21 -13.16 5.26
N ALA A 164 -2.98 -12.78 4.96
CA ALA A 164 -1.99 -13.65 4.31
C ALA A 164 -1.75 -14.96 5.09
N MET A 165 -1.70 -14.90 6.42
CA MET A 165 -1.61 -16.10 7.28
C MET A 165 -2.85 -17.00 7.16
N GLY A 166 -4.05 -16.40 7.12
CA GLY A 166 -5.31 -17.13 6.94
C GLY A 166 -5.35 -17.83 5.59
N GLU A 167 -5.07 -17.11 4.53
CA GLU A 167 -5.00 -17.64 3.16
C GLU A 167 -3.96 -18.77 3.02
N GLY A 168 -2.78 -18.61 3.63
CA GLY A 168 -1.74 -19.65 3.65
C GLY A 168 -2.23 -20.94 4.30
N GLY A 169 -3.01 -20.85 5.41
CA GLY A 169 -3.66 -21.99 6.04
C GLY A 169 -4.70 -22.66 5.15
N VAL A 170 -5.53 -21.87 4.47
CA VAL A 170 -6.52 -22.36 3.49
C VAL A 170 -5.82 -23.06 2.33
N ALA A 171 -4.81 -22.42 1.73
CA ALA A 171 -4.05 -22.98 0.61
C ALA A 171 -3.42 -24.34 0.97
N ALA A 172 -2.72 -24.41 2.12
CA ALA A 172 -2.09 -25.66 2.57
C ALA A 172 -3.08 -26.80 2.78
N THR A 173 -4.24 -26.49 3.39
CA THR A 173 -5.31 -27.47 3.60
C THR A 173 -5.93 -27.92 2.27
N THR A 174 -6.16 -26.99 1.36
CA THR A 174 -6.69 -27.27 0.03
C THR A 174 -5.76 -28.15 -0.79
N ILE A 175 -4.48 -27.82 -0.84
CA ILE A 175 -3.44 -28.63 -1.52
C ILE A 175 -3.47 -30.07 -1.02
N ARG A 176 -3.46 -30.24 0.31
CA ARG A 176 -3.51 -31.57 0.93
C ARG A 176 -4.78 -32.35 0.53
N ASN A 177 -5.92 -31.70 0.53
CA ASN A 177 -7.19 -32.33 0.20
C ASN A 177 -7.30 -32.68 -1.29
N ASP A 178 -6.81 -31.79 -2.17
CA ASP A 178 -6.80 -32.03 -3.61
C ASP A 178 -5.87 -33.21 -3.95
N LEU A 179 -4.69 -33.28 -3.35
CA LEU A 179 -3.79 -34.43 -3.51
C LEU A 179 -4.41 -35.73 -2.98
N ALA A 180 -5.09 -35.70 -1.83
CA ALA A 180 -5.76 -36.88 -1.27
C ALA A 180 -6.94 -37.36 -2.13
N SER A 181 -7.58 -36.47 -2.90
CA SER A 181 -8.64 -36.84 -3.84
C SER A 181 -8.10 -37.59 -5.08
N GLU A 182 -6.85 -37.33 -5.47
CA GLU A 182 -6.22 -37.99 -6.62
C GLU A 182 -5.57 -39.33 -6.21
N SER A 183 -4.98 -39.39 -5.02
CA SER A 183 -4.34 -40.58 -4.49
C SER A 183 -4.38 -40.59 -2.96
N PRO A 184 -4.81 -41.71 -2.31
CA PRO A 184 -4.87 -41.77 -0.86
C PRO A 184 -3.51 -41.49 -0.23
N LEU A 185 -3.46 -40.57 0.73
CA LEU A 185 -2.26 -40.20 1.47
C LEU A 185 -2.14 -41.07 2.73
N PHE A 186 -1.84 -42.36 2.55
CA PHE A 186 -1.58 -43.29 3.66
C PHE A 186 -0.09 -43.32 4.03
N ARG A 187 0.20 -43.56 5.30
CA ARG A 187 1.54 -43.92 5.81
C ARG A 187 1.52 -45.36 6.23
#